data_2c33f7a0104963cecfce96db5567b126
#
_entry.id   2c33f7a0104963cecfce96db5567b126
#
_cell.length_a   1.000
_cell.length_b   1.000
_cell.length_c   1.000
_cell.angle_alpha   90.00
_cell.angle_beta   90.00
_cell.angle_gamma   90.00
#
_symmetry.space_group_name_H-M   'P 1'
#
loop_
_entity.id
_entity.type
_entity.pdbx_description
1 polymer ?
#
loop_
_entity_poly.entity_id
_entity_poly.type
_entity_poly.pdbx_seq_one_letter_code
_entity_poly.pdbx_strand_id
1 'polypeptide(L)'
;MRAVWSFWSKPFHAYKVSSWGHPLQHMLAWGLSLQTARTHYPETVLITDTPGKRFLIDQLGLSFTQVSTELDRLKDVSMDWWAIGKLVAYSLQDRPFLHIDSDVFLWKPLPPHLEAAPVVAQAPEHFDANLDRFSPSMVEQAFAAHNLSIPIEWEWARSRDPFHFREENCGILGGCDTAFLRYFANLAIDFATNSKHEPAWNQLSRQNCAWLLEQFLLAACVDYHRSHPTSPYRGVSIKYLFNHWDQATDPNYSARAGFTHLLGGSKGHPAVVKRLEARLRREDPAFYRRCEALARNTT
;
A
#
# COMPACT_ATOMS: atom_id res chain seq x y z
N MET A 1 10.44 4.05 -15.17
CA MET A 1 9.37 3.60 -14.23
C MET A 1 8.43 4.77 -13.97
N ARG A 2 7.09 4.56 -13.91
CA ARG A 2 6.12 5.60 -13.53
C ARG A 2 5.80 5.50 -12.05
N ALA A 3 5.52 6.64 -11.40
CA ALA A 3 5.07 6.67 -10.02
C ALA A 3 3.54 6.62 -9.96
N VAL A 4 2.99 5.78 -9.10
CA VAL A 4 1.55 5.51 -9.00
C VAL A 4 1.09 5.74 -7.56
N TRP A 5 -0.04 6.37 -7.38
CA TRP A 5 -0.75 6.47 -6.10
C TRP A 5 -2.15 5.92 -6.26
N SER A 6 -2.72 5.44 -5.17
CA SER A 6 -4.13 5.07 -5.12
C SER A 6 -4.84 5.78 -3.98
N PHE A 7 -6.08 6.18 -4.22
CA PHE A 7 -6.93 6.78 -3.20
C PHE A 7 -8.37 6.32 -3.36
N TRP A 8 -8.80 5.41 -2.52
CA TRP A 8 -10.19 5.01 -2.41
C TRP A 8 -10.88 5.82 -1.31
N SER A 9 -11.78 6.73 -1.70
CA SER A 9 -12.38 7.69 -0.77
C SER A 9 -13.30 7.07 0.27
N LYS A 10 -13.94 5.93 -0.04
CA LYS A 10 -14.94 5.28 0.82
C LYS A 10 -14.35 4.88 2.19
N PRO A 11 -13.22 4.15 2.30
CA PRO A 11 -12.57 3.89 3.59
C PRO A 11 -12.10 5.18 4.28
N PHE A 12 -11.55 6.11 3.53
CA PHE A 12 -11.07 7.37 4.07
C PHE A 12 -12.16 8.16 4.79
N HIS A 13 -13.35 8.30 4.18
CA HIS A 13 -14.48 9.00 4.80
C HIS A 13 -15.05 8.27 6.01
N ALA A 14 -15.05 6.93 5.99
CA ALA A 14 -15.60 6.13 7.08
C ALA A 14 -14.73 6.15 8.34
N TYR A 15 -13.42 6.03 8.16
CA TYR A 15 -12.48 5.96 9.29
C TYR A 15 -11.96 7.32 9.73
N LYS A 16 -12.47 8.42 9.18
CA LYS A 16 -12.17 9.82 9.55
C LYS A 16 -10.67 10.02 9.88
N VAL A 17 -9.79 9.75 8.91
CA VAL A 17 -8.36 10.04 9.10
C VAL A 17 -7.70 9.22 10.21
N SER A 18 -8.05 7.95 10.35
CA SER A 18 -7.74 7.10 11.52
C SER A 18 -6.28 7.07 11.99
N SER A 19 -5.32 7.39 11.13
CA SER A 19 -3.90 7.42 11.49
C SER A 19 -3.30 8.83 11.59
N TRP A 20 -4.02 9.87 11.19
CA TRP A 20 -3.61 11.26 11.29
C TRP A 20 -4.40 11.96 12.38
N GLY A 21 -3.75 12.75 13.23
CA GLY A 21 -4.45 13.48 14.30
C GLY A 21 -5.36 14.60 13.80
N HIS A 22 -5.14 15.08 12.55
CA HIS A 22 -5.92 16.15 11.96
C HIS A 22 -5.96 16.04 10.43
N PRO A 23 -7.08 16.38 9.74
CA PRO A 23 -7.20 16.32 8.28
C PRO A 23 -6.12 17.11 7.51
N LEU A 24 -5.68 18.24 8.07
CA LEU A 24 -4.60 19.06 7.47
C LEU A 24 -3.35 18.22 7.21
N GLN A 25 -2.93 17.41 8.17
CA GLN A 25 -1.68 16.63 8.07
C GLN A 25 -1.75 15.59 6.95
N HIS A 26 -2.89 14.93 6.80
CA HIS A 26 -3.13 14.01 5.68
C HIS A 26 -3.03 14.72 4.33
N MET A 27 -3.67 15.88 4.19
CA MET A 27 -3.61 16.66 2.94
C MET A 27 -2.20 17.13 2.63
N LEU A 28 -1.44 17.59 3.63
CA LEU A 28 -0.05 17.98 3.47
C LEU A 28 0.85 16.81 3.08
N ALA A 29 0.60 15.63 3.64
CA ALA A 29 1.35 14.43 3.29
C ALA A 29 1.14 14.05 1.81
N TRP A 30 -0.09 14.10 1.30
CA TRP A 30 -0.37 13.92 -0.13
C TRP A 30 0.44 14.87 -1.02
N GLY A 31 0.44 16.15 -0.67
CA GLY A 31 1.21 17.16 -1.41
C GLY A 31 2.70 16.86 -1.39
N LEU A 32 3.26 16.56 -0.21
CA LEU A 32 4.69 16.29 -0.07
C LEU A 32 5.09 14.98 -0.76
N SER A 33 4.29 13.92 -0.66
CA SER A 33 4.53 12.65 -1.36
C SER A 33 4.64 12.87 -2.86
N LEU A 34 3.66 13.54 -3.45
CA LEU A 34 3.67 13.84 -4.88
C LEU A 34 4.83 14.78 -5.27
N GLN A 35 5.09 15.84 -4.50
CA GLN A 35 6.17 16.78 -4.80
C GLN A 35 7.55 16.11 -4.80
N THR A 36 7.85 15.30 -3.79
CA THR A 36 9.15 14.65 -3.68
C THR A 36 9.35 13.60 -4.76
N ALA A 37 8.36 12.74 -5.01
CA ALA A 37 8.49 11.68 -6.00
C ALA A 37 8.55 12.22 -7.44
N ARG A 38 7.79 13.28 -7.77
CA ARG A 38 7.74 13.88 -9.11
C ARG A 38 9.10 14.40 -9.60
N THR A 39 9.99 14.80 -8.71
CA THR A 39 11.34 15.23 -9.07
C THR A 39 12.18 14.11 -9.68
N HIS A 40 11.84 12.86 -9.38
CA HIS A 40 12.56 11.66 -9.82
C HIS A 40 11.76 10.86 -10.85
N TYR A 41 10.44 10.88 -10.73
CA TYR A 41 9.48 10.16 -11.57
C TYR A 41 8.51 11.16 -12.20
N PRO A 42 8.84 11.75 -13.37
CA PRO A 42 8.02 12.81 -13.97
C PRO A 42 6.65 12.31 -14.42
N GLU A 43 6.51 11.01 -14.71
CA GLU A 43 5.23 10.42 -15.01
C GLU A 43 4.55 9.95 -13.72
N THR A 44 3.46 10.64 -13.34
CA THR A 44 2.71 10.43 -12.10
C THR A 44 1.27 10.04 -12.40
N VAL A 45 0.80 8.96 -11.80
CA VAL A 45 -0.53 8.39 -12.04
C VAL A 45 -1.31 8.31 -10.73
N LEU A 46 -2.53 8.80 -10.74
CA LEU A 46 -3.49 8.61 -9.64
C LEU A 46 -4.59 7.64 -10.08
N ILE A 47 -4.77 6.56 -9.32
CA ILE A 47 -5.91 5.65 -9.42
C ILE A 47 -6.84 5.94 -8.25
N THR A 48 -8.07 6.37 -8.53
CA THR A 48 -8.99 6.82 -7.49
C THR A 48 -10.44 6.50 -7.88
N ASP A 49 -11.39 6.88 -7.04
CA ASP A 49 -12.82 6.96 -7.36
C ASP A 49 -13.22 8.41 -7.68
N THR A 50 -14.42 8.61 -8.19
CA THR A 50 -14.93 9.95 -8.55
C THR A 50 -14.89 10.92 -7.36
N PRO A 51 -15.34 10.57 -6.12
CA PRO A 51 -15.21 11.46 -4.97
C PRO A 51 -13.74 11.76 -4.61
N GLY A 52 -12.86 10.78 -4.72
CA GLY A 52 -11.42 10.95 -4.46
C GLY A 52 -10.76 11.88 -5.49
N LYS A 53 -11.11 11.77 -6.77
CA LYS A 53 -10.69 12.72 -7.79
C LYS A 53 -11.13 14.13 -7.45
N ARG A 54 -12.40 14.30 -7.09
CA ARG A 54 -12.91 15.62 -6.67
C ARG A 54 -12.11 16.19 -5.50
N PHE A 55 -11.80 15.35 -4.50
CA PHE A 55 -11.03 15.79 -3.34
C PHE A 55 -9.58 16.15 -3.69
N LEU A 56 -8.83 15.23 -4.30
CA LEU A 56 -7.40 15.40 -4.51
C LEU A 56 -7.08 16.36 -5.67
N ILE A 57 -7.86 16.33 -6.75
CA ILE A 57 -7.59 17.15 -7.94
C ILE A 57 -8.32 18.49 -7.85
N ASP A 58 -9.65 18.45 -7.68
CA ASP A 58 -10.44 19.68 -7.85
C ASP A 58 -10.35 20.58 -6.61
N GLN A 59 -10.31 20.00 -5.39
CA GLN A 59 -10.26 20.76 -4.14
C GLN A 59 -8.83 21.02 -3.69
N LEU A 60 -7.98 19.98 -3.58
CA LEU A 60 -6.58 20.15 -3.16
C LEU A 60 -5.68 20.72 -4.27
N GLY A 61 -6.06 20.55 -5.54
CA GLY A 61 -5.28 21.04 -6.68
C GLY A 61 -3.99 20.26 -6.92
N LEU A 62 -3.94 18.97 -6.54
CA LEU A 62 -2.82 18.10 -6.88
C LEU A 62 -2.82 17.82 -8.39
N SER A 63 -1.65 17.86 -9.01
CA SER A 63 -1.48 17.68 -10.45
C SER A 63 -0.72 16.39 -10.73
N PHE A 64 -1.42 15.41 -11.28
CA PHE A 64 -0.85 14.17 -11.80
C PHE A 64 -0.82 14.20 -13.33
N THR A 65 0.10 13.46 -13.97
CA THR A 65 0.13 13.36 -15.44
C THR A 65 -1.03 12.55 -15.98
N GLN A 66 -1.55 11.63 -15.18
CA GLN A 66 -2.72 10.81 -15.51
C GLN A 66 -3.58 10.59 -14.25
N VAL A 67 -4.90 10.65 -14.41
CA VAL A 67 -5.88 10.35 -13.35
C VAL A 67 -6.91 9.38 -13.91
N SER A 68 -7.16 8.30 -13.17
CA SER A 68 -8.16 7.28 -13.50
C SER A 68 -9.14 7.12 -12.35
N THR A 69 -10.43 7.00 -12.62
CA THR A 69 -11.47 6.74 -11.62
C THR A 69 -11.90 5.26 -11.58
N GLU A 70 -11.01 4.35 -11.93
CA GLU A 70 -11.27 2.92 -11.93
C GLU A 70 -11.69 2.34 -10.57
N LEU A 71 -11.46 3.05 -9.46
CA LEU A 71 -11.96 2.62 -8.15
C LEU A 71 -13.48 2.83 -7.98
N ASP A 72 -14.17 3.51 -8.89
CA ASP A 72 -15.65 3.58 -8.90
C ASP A 72 -16.29 2.17 -8.97
N ARG A 73 -15.59 1.19 -9.55
CA ARG A 73 -16.01 -0.21 -9.57
C ARG A 73 -16.12 -0.87 -8.19
N LEU A 74 -15.48 -0.26 -7.17
CA LEU A 74 -15.51 -0.74 -5.79
C LEU A 74 -16.69 -0.19 -4.97
N LYS A 75 -17.65 0.48 -5.59
CA LYS A 75 -18.80 1.13 -4.90
C LYS A 75 -19.55 0.19 -3.95
N ASP A 76 -19.71 -1.08 -4.34
CA ASP A 76 -20.43 -2.10 -3.59
C ASP A 76 -19.53 -2.98 -2.69
N VAL A 77 -18.20 -2.80 -2.76
CA VAL A 77 -17.24 -3.52 -1.91
C VAL A 77 -17.24 -2.91 -0.51
N SER A 78 -17.14 -3.76 0.53
CA SER A 78 -17.00 -3.29 1.92
C SER A 78 -15.78 -2.40 2.08
N MET A 79 -15.95 -1.26 2.74
CA MET A 79 -14.87 -0.33 3.03
C MET A 79 -13.81 -0.91 3.98
N ASP A 80 -14.14 -1.97 4.72
CA ASP A 80 -13.21 -2.68 5.58
C ASP A 80 -12.05 -3.32 4.79
N TRP A 81 -12.27 -3.60 3.52
CA TRP A 81 -11.24 -4.03 2.58
C TRP A 81 -10.42 -2.84 2.04
N TRP A 82 -9.95 -1.96 2.90
CA TRP A 82 -9.28 -0.71 2.54
C TRP A 82 -8.09 -0.88 1.58
N ALA A 83 -7.35 -2.01 1.67
CA ALA A 83 -6.21 -2.29 0.80
C ALA A 83 -6.60 -2.63 -0.65
N ILE A 84 -7.88 -2.99 -0.92
CA ILE A 84 -8.31 -3.34 -2.28
C ILE A 84 -8.10 -2.18 -3.26
N GLY A 85 -8.21 -0.93 -2.83
CA GLY A 85 -7.90 0.21 -3.67
C GLY A 85 -6.47 0.18 -4.21
N LYS A 86 -5.50 -0.22 -3.39
CA LYS A 86 -4.09 -0.42 -3.79
C LYS A 86 -3.95 -1.62 -4.73
N LEU A 87 -4.56 -2.75 -4.39
CA LEU A 87 -4.52 -3.96 -5.23
C LEU A 87 -5.10 -3.70 -6.63
N VAL A 88 -6.21 -2.96 -6.72
CA VAL A 88 -6.75 -2.52 -8.01
C VAL A 88 -5.73 -1.65 -8.76
N ALA A 89 -5.09 -0.70 -8.07
CA ALA A 89 -4.08 0.13 -8.72
C ALA A 89 -2.90 -0.70 -9.26
N TYR A 90 -2.46 -1.74 -8.55
CA TYR A 90 -1.42 -2.67 -9.03
C TYR A 90 -1.90 -3.46 -10.26
N SER A 91 -3.13 -3.98 -10.25
CA SER A 91 -3.69 -4.80 -11.33
C SER A 91 -3.84 -4.05 -12.66
N LEU A 92 -3.95 -2.73 -12.62
CA LEU A 92 -4.13 -1.88 -13.79
C LEU A 92 -2.80 -1.52 -14.49
N GLN A 93 -1.65 -1.87 -13.91
CA GLN A 93 -0.38 -1.46 -14.47
C GLN A 93 0.04 -2.40 -15.62
N ASP A 94 0.43 -1.81 -16.74
CA ASP A 94 0.83 -2.48 -17.98
C ASP A 94 2.32 -2.32 -18.34
N ARG A 95 3.04 -1.50 -17.57
CA ARG A 95 4.46 -1.20 -17.70
C ARG A 95 5.10 -0.93 -16.34
N PRO A 96 6.43 -0.95 -16.22
CA PRO A 96 7.13 -0.79 -14.95
C PRO A 96 6.65 0.41 -14.13
N PHE A 97 6.32 0.17 -12.87
CA PHE A 97 5.76 1.19 -11.97
C PHE A 97 6.33 1.07 -10.56
N LEU A 98 6.18 2.16 -9.81
CA LEU A 98 6.36 2.23 -8.37
C LEU A 98 5.10 2.84 -7.76
N HIS A 99 4.30 2.05 -7.05
CA HIS A 99 3.24 2.57 -6.20
C HIS A 99 3.87 3.15 -4.95
N ILE A 100 3.36 4.29 -4.52
CA ILE A 100 3.88 5.08 -3.39
C ILE A 100 2.71 5.44 -2.49
N ASP A 101 2.79 5.14 -1.20
CA ASP A 101 1.79 5.56 -0.24
C ASP A 101 1.83 7.08 -0.02
N SER A 102 0.69 7.67 0.29
CA SER A 102 0.55 9.12 0.46
C SER A 102 1.35 9.70 1.64
N ASP A 103 1.88 8.85 2.51
CA ASP A 103 2.73 9.17 3.66
C ASP A 103 4.19 8.75 3.47
N VAL A 104 4.55 8.42 2.24
CA VAL A 104 5.92 8.14 1.80
C VAL A 104 6.48 9.33 1.03
N PHE A 105 7.70 9.73 1.38
CA PHE A 105 8.43 10.84 0.73
C PHE A 105 9.74 10.34 0.15
N LEU A 106 9.92 10.52 -1.16
CA LEU A 106 11.13 10.14 -1.89
C LEU A 106 12.01 11.36 -2.12
N TRP A 107 13.06 11.51 -1.31
CA TRP A 107 14.04 12.59 -1.43
C TRP A 107 15.12 12.30 -2.48
N LYS A 108 15.26 11.02 -2.87
CA LYS A 108 16.17 10.52 -3.90
C LYS A 108 15.42 9.50 -4.77
N PRO A 109 15.84 9.29 -6.04
CA PRO A 109 15.33 8.17 -6.81
C PRO A 109 15.74 6.84 -6.17
N LEU A 110 14.99 5.77 -6.45
CA LEU A 110 15.45 4.44 -6.08
C LEU A 110 16.77 4.10 -6.81
N PRO A 111 17.65 3.31 -6.18
CA PRO A 111 18.82 2.78 -6.87
C PRO A 111 18.44 2.02 -8.16
N PRO A 112 19.24 2.13 -9.25
CA PRO A 112 18.89 1.52 -10.54
C PRO A 112 18.63 0.00 -10.47
N HIS A 113 19.31 -0.73 -9.59
CA HIS A 113 19.08 -2.16 -9.40
C HIS A 113 17.73 -2.50 -8.76
N LEU A 114 17.10 -1.56 -8.04
CA LEU A 114 15.74 -1.68 -7.53
C LEU A 114 14.72 -1.31 -8.61
N GLU A 115 14.98 -0.26 -9.38
CA GLU A 115 14.10 0.12 -10.50
C GLU A 115 14.02 -0.97 -11.59
N ALA A 116 15.09 -1.76 -11.75
CA ALA A 116 15.14 -2.89 -12.68
C ALA A 116 14.66 -4.23 -12.08
N ALA A 117 14.26 -4.25 -10.81
CA ALA A 117 13.83 -5.48 -10.15
C ALA A 117 12.47 -5.97 -10.68
N PRO A 118 12.25 -7.31 -10.78
CA PRO A 118 10.92 -7.86 -11.06
C PRO A 118 9.85 -7.34 -10.09
N VAL A 119 10.12 -7.41 -8.79
CA VAL A 119 9.32 -6.82 -7.73
C VAL A 119 10.23 -6.02 -6.80
N VAL A 120 9.78 -4.84 -6.39
CA VAL A 120 10.43 -4.01 -5.37
C VAL A 120 9.42 -3.68 -4.27
N ALA A 121 9.84 -3.81 -3.01
CA ALA A 121 9.06 -3.39 -1.84
C ALA A 121 9.95 -2.62 -0.86
N GLN A 122 9.34 -2.03 0.18
CA GLN A 122 10.09 -1.25 1.16
C GLN A 122 11.02 -2.13 2.00
N ALA A 123 10.49 -3.11 2.71
CA ALA A 123 11.22 -4.00 3.60
C ALA A 123 10.42 -5.28 3.89
N PRO A 124 11.07 -6.40 4.22
CA PRO A 124 10.37 -7.55 4.80
C PRO A 124 10.08 -7.31 6.29
N GLU A 125 8.91 -7.74 6.74
CA GLU A 125 8.50 -7.79 8.14
C GLU A 125 8.25 -9.24 8.54
N HIS A 126 8.70 -9.65 9.74
CA HIS A 126 8.57 -11.02 10.23
C HIS A 126 7.75 -11.06 11.52
N PHE A 127 6.81 -11.96 11.58
CA PHE A 127 5.84 -12.10 12.67
C PHE A 127 5.77 -13.52 13.19
N ASP A 128 5.40 -13.66 14.47
CA ASP A 128 5.06 -14.95 15.09
C ASP A 128 3.55 -15.19 14.95
N ALA A 129 3.17 -16.29 14.29
CA ALA A 129 1.79 -16.60 14.02
C ALA A 129 0.96 -16.89 15.30
N ASN A 130 1.59 -17.13 16.43
CA ASN A 130 0.91 -17.40 17.71
C ASN A 130 0.78 -16.16 18.60
N LEU A 131 1.61 -15.15 18.38
CA LEU A 131 1.66 -13.93 19.20
C LEU A 131 0.91 -12.76 18.57
N ASP A 132 0.81 -12.74 17.25
CA ASP A 132 0.19 -11.64 16.53
C ASP A 132 -1.32 -11.78 16.43
N ARG A 133 -2.03 -10.68 16.73
CA ARG A 133 -3.51 -10.63 16.74
C ARG A 133 -4.13 -10.89 15.37
N PHE A 134 -3.35 -10.74 14.30
CA PHE A 134 -3.80 -10.84 12.91
C PHE A 134 -2.87 -11.80 12.16
N SER A 135 -3.02 -13.09 12.48
CA SER A 135 -2.19 -14.11 11.88
C SER A 135 -2.93 -14.82 10.74
N PRO A 136 -2.20 -15.31 9.73
CA PRO A 136 -2.78 -16.14 8.68
C PRO A 136 -3.62 -17.33 9.19
N SER A 137 -3.28 -17.89 10.35
CA SER A 137 -4.00 -19.01 10.95
C SER A 137 -5.45 -18.70 11.28
N MET A 138 -5.81 -17.45 11.58
CA MET A 138 -7.22 -17.07 11.80
C MET A 138 -8.04 -17.20 10.52
N VAL A 139 -7.46 -16.81 9.38
CA VAL A 139 -8.10 -16.96 8.06
C VAL A 139 -8.23 -18.44 7.71
N GLU A 140 -7.17 -19.22 7.89
CA GLU A 140 -7.14 -20.66 7.67
C GLU A 140 -8.26 -21.39 8.45
N GLN A 141 -8.41 -21.08 9.74
CA GLN A 141 -9.45 -21.66 10.60
C GLN A 141 -10.86 -21.26 10.16
N ALA A 142 -11.09 -19.99 9.83
CA ALA A 142 -12.40 -19.53 9.39
C ALA A 142 -12.80 -20.17 8.07
N PHE A 143 -11.87 -20.31 7.11
CA PHE A 143 -12.14 -20.95 5.83
C PHE A 143 -12.37 -22.45 5.98
N ALA A 144 -11.57 -23.15 6.78
CA ALA A 144 -11.73 -24.56 7.08
C ALA A 144 -13.09 -24.85 7.75
N ALA A 145 -13.55 -24.00 8.65
CA ALA A 145 -14.86 -24.15 9.32
C ALA A 145 -16.05 -24.12 8.34
N HIS A 146 -15.87 -23.53 7.16
CA HIS A 146 -16.87 -23.48 6.09
C HIS A 146 -16.57 -24.39 4.90
N ASN A 147 -15.56 -25.27 4.99
CA ASN A 147 -15.08 -26.11 3.89
C ASN A 147 -14.72 -25.29 2.63
N LEU A 148 -14.13 -24.12 2.82
CA LEU A 148 -13.68 -23.23 1.76
C LEU A 148 -12.16 -23.33 1.57
N SER A 149 -11.71 -23.22 0.34
CA SER A 149 -10.28 -23.21 0.00
C SER A 149 -9.70 -21.81 0.12
N ILE A 150 -8.44 -21.76 0.54
CA ILE A 150 -7.60 -20.55 0.47
C ILE A 150 -6.66 -20.66 -0.75
N PRO A 151 -5.99 -19.57 -1.17
CA PRO A 151 -5.02 -19.62 -2.28
C PRO A 151 -3.92 -20.65 -2.03
N ILE A 152 -3.52 -21.38 -3.08
CA ILE A 152 -2.47 -22.41 -2.96
C ILE A 152 -1.13 -21.83 -2.52
N GLU A 153 -0.83 -20.59 -2.90
CA GLU A 153 0.38 -19.87 -2.49
C GLU A 153 0.40 -19.65 -0.98
N TRP A 154 -0.76 -19.32 -0.42
CA TRP A 154 -0.95 -19.18 1.03
C TRP A 154 -0.74 -20.51 1.75
N GLU A 155 -1.44 -21.58 1.32
CA GLU A 155 -1.29 -22.93 1.89
C GLU A 155 0.16 -23.39 1.85
N TRP A 156 0.83 -23.19 0.71
CA TRP A 156 2.21 -23.57 0.53
C TRP A 156 3.15 -22.82 1.48
N ALA A 157 3.01 -21.49 1.58
CA ALA A 157 3.82 -20.70 2.48
C ALA A 157 3.66 -21.14 3.94
N ARG A 158 2.42 -21.37 4.38
CA ARG A 158 2.11 -21.81 5.73
C ARG A 158 2.57 -23.24 6.03
N SER A 159 2.55 -24.12 5.03
CA SER A 159 3.08 -25.48 5.18
C SER A 159 4.59 -25.51 5.40
N ARG A 160 5.32 -24.50 4.94
CA ARG A 160 6.78 -24.36 5.09
C ARG A 160 7.18 -23.78 6.45
N ASP A 161 6.43 -22.83 6.95
CA ASP A 161 6.61 -22.26 8.29
C ASP A 161 5.25 -22.00 8.95
N PRO A 162 4.75 -22.96 9.76
CA PRO A 162 3.49 -22.79 10.47
C PRO A 162 3.58 -21.83 11.66
N PHE A 163 4.79 -21.51 12.14
CA PHE A 163 5.00 -20.71 13.35
C PHE A 163 5.29 -19.25 13.06
N HIS A 164 5.85 -18.96 11.90
CA HIS A 164 6.18 -17.59 11.52
C HIS A 164 5.59 -17.27 10.14
N PHE A 165 5.45 -15.99 9.86
CA PHE A 165 5.09 -15.53 8.53
C PHE A 165 5.80 -14.21 8.22
N ARG A 166 5.98 -13.95 6.93
CA ARG A 166 6.59 -12.73 6.42
C ARG A 166 5.54 -11.91 5.69
N GLU A 167 5.54 -10.62 5.95
CA GLU A 167 4.82 -9.61 5.20
C GLU A 167 5.79 -8.71 4.44
N GLU A 168 5.37 -8.21 3.30
CA GLU A 168 6.12 -7.21 2.54
C GLU A 168 5.57 -5.83 2.83
N ASN A 169 6.35 -4.96 3.49
CA ASN A 169 5.91 -3.59 3.68
C ASN A 169 5.73 -2.88 2.35
N CYS A 170 4.49 -2.50 2.05
CA CYS A 170 4.05 -1.91 0.79
C CYS A 170 3.93 -0.38 0.83
N GLY A 171 4.70 0.32 1.68
CA GLY A 171 4.82 1.78 1.60
C GLY A 171 5.32 2.24 0.24
N ILE A 172 6.19 1.42 -0.37
CA ILE A 172 6.43 1.37 -1.81
C ILE A 172 6.29 -0.08 -2.29
N LEU A 173 5.63 -0.26 -3.43
CA LEU A 173 5.52 -1.54 -4.14
C LEU A 173 5.47 -1.33 -5.63
N GLY A 174 6.20 -2.13 -6.38
CA GLY A 174 6.17 -2.07 -7.85
C GLY A 174 7.17 -3.03 -8.46
N GLY A 175 7.70 -2.67 -9.63
CA GLY A 175 8.71 -3.46 -10.34
C GLY A 175 8.48 -3.52 -11.84
N CYS A 176 9.30 -4.35 -12.49
CA CYS A 176 9.24 -4.55 -13.93
C CYS A 176 8.35 -5.74 -14.34
N ASP A 177 8.09 -6.69 -13.43
CA ASP A 177 7.21 -7.84 -13.71
C ASP A 177 5.75 -7.47 -13.42
N THR A 178 5.17 -6.65 -14.29
CA THR A 178 3.77 -6.23 -14.18
C THR A 178 2.80 -7.39 -14.36
N ALA A 179 3.18 -8.45 -15.06
CA ALA A 179 2.33 -9.63 -15.23
C ALA A 179 2.16 -10.38 -13.91
N PHE A 180 3.25 -10.60 -13.17
CA PHE A 180 3.20 -11.18 -11.82
C PHE A 180 2.43 -10.28 -10.84
N LEU A 181 2.74 -8.98 -10.81
CA LEU A 181 2.05 -8.04 -9.91
C LEU A 181 0.54 -7.98 -10.18
N ARG A 182 0.13 -8.05 -11.43
CA ARG A 182 -1.28 -8.15 -11.82
C ARG A 182 -1.91 -9.47 -11.37
N TYR A 183 -1.19 -10.59 -11.53
CA TYR A 183 -1.64 -11.89 -11.07
C TYR A 183 -1.91 -11.86 -9.56
N PHE A 184 -0.90 -11.48 -8.78
CA PHE A 184 -1.01 -11.35 -7.31
C PHE A 184 -2.18 -10.46 -6.91
N ALA A 185 -2.28 -9.25 -7.50
CA ALA A 185 -3.33 -8.30 -7.16
C ALA A 185 -4.74 -8.84 -7.45
N ASN A 186 -4.92 -9.51 -8.60
CA ASN A 186 -6.21 -10.11 -8.96
C ASN A 186 -6.55 -11.30 -8.04
N LEU A 187 -5.59 -12.12 -7.68
CA LEU A 187 -5.77 -13.21 -6.72
C LEU A 187 -6.26 -12.66 -5.36
N ALA A 188 -5.60 -11.62 -4.85
CA ALA A 188 -5.97 -10.98 -3.58
C ALA A 188 -7.38 -10.34 -3.64
N ILE A 189 -7.71 -9.67 -4.75
CA ILE A 189 -9.04 -9.07 -4.96
C ILE A 189 -10.11 -10.16 -5.00
N ASP A 190 -9.92 -11.21 -5.79
CA ASP A 190 -10.88 -12.32 -5.87
C ASP A 190 -11.04 -13.01 -4.51
N PHE A 191 -9.96 -13.30 -3.82
CA PHE A 191 -10.00 -13.92 -2.50
C PHE A 191 -10.80 -13.09 -1.49
N ALA A 192 -10.67 -11.76 -1.52
CA ALA A 192 -11.41 -10.85 -0.64
C ALA A 192 -12.89 -10.71 -1.02
N THR A 193 -13.21 -10.67 -2.32
CA THR A 193 -14.52 -10.20 -2.80
C THR A 193 -15.42 -11.27 -3.38
N ASN A 194 -14.92 -12.50 -3.52
CA ASN A 194 -15.72 -13.62 -4.01
C ASN A 194 -16.84 -13.94 -3.01
N SER A 195 -18.06 -13.89 -3.45
CA SER A 195 -19.25 -14.13 -2.59
C SER A 195 -19.27 -15.51 -1.93
N LYS A 196 -18.58 -16.50 -2.51
CA LYS A 196 -18.43 -17.83 -1.89
C LYS A 196 -17.64 -17.78 -0.58
N HIS A 197 -16.77 -16.81 -0.41
CA HIS A 197 -15.92 -16.64 0.78
C HIS A 197 -16.61 -15.83 1.90
N GLU A 198 -17.76 -15.22 1.60
CA GLU A 198 -18.50 -14.37 2.54
C GLU A 198 -18.76 -15.04 3.90
N PRO A 199 -19.15 -16.34 4.00
CA PRO A 199 -19.37 -16.99 5.29
C PRO A 199 -18.12 -17.01 6.19
N ALA A 200 -16.93 -17.21 5.62
CA ALA A 200 -15.68 -17.20 6.37
C ALA A 200 -15.27 -15.75 6.76
N TRP A 201 -15.36 -14.83 5.81
CA TRP A 201 -15.01 -13.43 6.06
C TRP A 201 -15.91 -12.75 7.10
N ASN A 202 -17.16 -13.19 7.24
CA ASN A 202 -18.07 -12.65 8.27
C ASN A 202 -17.67 -13.02 9.71
N GLN A 203 -16.77 -13.99 9.89
CA GLN A 203 -16.23 -14.36 11.20
C GLN A 203 -14.98 -13.56 11.57
N LEU A 204 -14.45 -12.75 10.65
CA LEU A 204 -13.16 -12.07 10.78
C LEU A 204 -13.31 -10.55 10.67
N SER A 205 -12.35 -9.85 11.24
CA SER A 205 -12.18 -8.42 10.98
C SER A 205 -11.54 -8.22 9.61
N ARG A 206 -12.34 -7.89 8.60
CA ARG A 206 -11.85 -7.60 7.23
C ARG A 206 -10.81 -6.49 7.22
N GLN A 207 -10.99 -5.47 8.07
CA GLN A 207 -10.05 -4.36 8.20
C GLN A 207 -8.65 -4.84 8.56
N ASN A 208 -8.55 -5.84 9.44
CA ASN A 208 -7.28 -6.42 9.85
C ASN A 208 -6.74 -7.43 8.82
N CYS A 209 -7.64 -8.22 8.20
CA CYS A 209 -7.26 -9.15 7.16
C CYS A 209 -6.79 -8.46 5.86
N ALA A 210 -7.13 -7.18 5.67
CA ALA A 210 -6.70 -6.43 4.48
C ALA A 210 -5.17 -6.33 4.35
N TRP A 211 -4.42 -6.28 5.46
CA TRP A 211 -2.95 -6.36 5.45
C TRP A 211 -2.44 -7.71 4.98
N LEU A 212 -3.02 -8.80 5.47
CA LEU A 212 -2.63 -10.14 5.03
C LEU A 212 -2.82 -10.34 3.53
N LEU A 213 -3.88 -9.75 2.96
CA LEU A 213 -4.13 -9.83 1.51
C LEU A 213 -3.12 -9.03 0.69
N GLU A 214 -2.67 -7.90 1.20
CA GLU A 214 -1.70 -7.06 0.50
C GLU A 214 -0.26 -7.54 0.73
N GLN A 215 0.11 -7.83 1.97
CA GLN A 215 1.50 -7.96 2.38
C GLN A 215 1.94 -9.42 2.53
N PHE A 216 1.18 -10.24 3.26
CA PHE A 216 1.50 -11.67 3.41
C PHE A 216 1.27 -12.45 2.11
N LEU A 217 0.14 -12.25 1.44
CA LEU A 217 -0.15 -12.99 0.20
C LEU A 217 0.85 -12.63 -0.92
N LEU A 218 1.37 -11.40 -0.95
CA LEU A 218 2.45 -11.04 -1.86
C LEU A 218 3.72 -11.87 -1.59
N ALA A 219 4.14 -11.95 -0.32
CA ALA A 219 5.28 -12.76 0.08
C ALA A 219 5.09 -14.23 -0.30
N ALA A 220 3.90 -14.77 0.00
CA ALA A 220 3.52 -16.14 -0.32
C ALA A 220 3.56 -16.40 -1.83
N CYS A 221 3.02 -15.50 -2.66
CA CYS A 221 3.06 -15.59 -4.12
C CYS A 221 4.50 -15.60 -4.65
N VAL A 222 5.35 -14.67 -4.18
CA VAL A 222 6.75 -14.62 -4.63
C VAL A 222 7.48 -15.92 -4.31
N ASP A 223 7.35 -16.43 -3.10
CA ASP A 223 8.06 -17.62 -2.66
C ASP A 223 7.52 -18.89 -3.32
N TYR A 224 6.20 -19.01 -3.46
CA TYR A 224 5.57 -20.11 -4.19
C TYR A 224 6.07 -20.19 -5.62
N HIS A 225 5.88 -19.12 -6.39
CA HIS A 225 6.21 -19.14 -7.81
C HIS A 225 7.70 -19.29 -8.08
N ARG A 226 8.56 -18.71 -7.25
CA ARG A 226 10.01 -18.91 -7.34
C ARG A 226 10.41 -20.37 -7.10
N SER A 227 9.68 -21.10 -6.26
CA SER A 227 9.97 -22.48 -5.86
C SER A 227 9.35 -23.54 -6.79
N HIS A 228 8.43 -23.15 -7.68
CA HIS A 228 7.73 -24.07 -8.57
C HIS A 228 8.24 -23.96 -10.03
N PRO A 229 8.98 -24.98 -10.53
CA PRO A 229 9.61 -24.91 -11.87
C PRO A 229 8.62 -24.75 -13.03
N THR A 230 7.38 -25.20 -12.85
CA THR A 230 6.31 -25.13 -13.85
C THR A 230 5.52 -23.81 -13.80
N SER A 231 5.78 -22.97 -12.82
CA SER A 231 5.11 -21.68 -12.70
C SER A 231 5.44 -20.75 -13.88
N PRO A 232 4.47 -20.02 -14.44
CA PRO A 232 4.74 -18.99 -15.43
C PRO A 232 5.58 -17.83 -14.85
N TYR A 233 5.63 -17.68 -13.52
CA TYR A 233 6.37 -16.65 -12.79
C TYR A 233 7.61 -17.19 -12.05
N ARG A 234 8.15 -18.35 -12.46
CA ARG A 234 9.30 -19.01 -11.80
C ARG A 234 10.56 -18.14 -11.63
N GLY A 235 10.68 -17.09 -12.41
CA GLY A 235 11.79 -16.13 -12.35
C GLY A 235 11.56 -14.95 -11.41
N VAL A 236 10.39 -14.90 -10.76
CA VAL A 236 10.05 -13.77 -9.88
C VAL A 236 11.01 -13.69 -8.70
N SER A 237 11.46 -12.47 -8.40
CA SER A 237 12.25 -12.17 -7.21
C SER A 237 11.88 -10.78 -6.70
N ILE A 238 11.91 -10.63 -5.38
CA ILE A 238 11.69 -9.34 -4.73
C ILE A 238 13.01 -8.74 -4.28
N LYS A 239 13.14 -7.43 -4.46
CA LYS A 239 14.24 -6.62 -3.94
C LYS A 239 13.65 -5.59 -2.97
N TYR A 240 14.43 -5.24 -1.95
CA TYR A 240 13.99 -4.35 -0.90
C TYR A 240 14.82 -3.08 -0.88
N LEU A 241 14.17 -1.96 -0.54
CA LEU A 241 14.87 -0.72 -0.23
C LEU A 241 15.67 -0.87 1.07
N PHE A 242 15.10 -1.58 2.05
CA PHE A 242 15.74 -1.95 3.31
C PHE A 242 15.70 -3.47 3.48
N ASN A 243 16.85 -4.10 3.69
CA ASN A 243 16.92 -5.56 3.81
C ASN A 243 16.31 -6.11 5.10
N HIS A 244 16.14 -5.27 6.12
CA HIS A 244 15.57 -5.63 7.41
C HIS A 244 14.68 -4.50 7.92
N TRP A 245 13.65 -4.84 8.69
CA TRP A 245 12.73 -3.89 9.31
C TRP A 245 13.44 -2.82 10.15
N ASP A 246 14.45 -3.21 10.93
CA ASP A 246 15.24 -2.27 11.74
C ASP A 246 15.90 -1.16 10.92
N GLN A 247 16.31 -1.46 9.68
CA GLN A 247 16.83 -0.44 8.76
C GLN A 247 15.75 0.53 8.30
N ALA A 248 14.54 0.03 8.06
CA ALA A 248 13.41 0.86 7.64
C ALA A 248 12.95 1.84 8.73
N THR A 249 13.14 1.48 10.00
CA THR A 249 12.78 2.30 11.17
C THR A 249 13.91 3.17 11.69
N ASP A 250 15.17 2.94 11.29
CA ASP A 250 16.32 3.77 11.68
C ASP A 250 16.39 5.05 10.83
N PRO A 251 16.31 6.25 11.46
CA PRO A 251 16.38 7.53 10.74
C PRO A 251 17.67 7.71 9.93
N ASN A 252 18.79 7.10 10.33
CA ASN A 252 20.06 7.23 9.61
C ASN A 252 20.05 6.42 8.31
N TYR A 253 19.47 5.21 8.34
CA TYR A 253 19.28 4.43 7.11
C TYR A 253 18.30 5.12 6.17
N SER A 254 17.18 5.59 6.68
CA SER A 254 16.17 6.34 5.93
C SER A 254 16.75 7.60 5.29
N ALA A 255 17.56 8.37 6.02
CA ALA A 255 18.23 9.57 5.50
C ALA A 255 19.23 9.23 4.38
N ARG A 256 20.02 8.15 4.53
CA ARG A 256 20.96 7.70 3.50
C ARG A 256 20.23 7.24 2.24
N ALA A 257 19.15 6.49 2.39
CA ALA A 257 18.30 6.06 1.28
C ALA A 257 17.55 7.22 0.62
N GLY A 258 17.42 8.37 1.29
CA GLY A 258 16.59 9.47 0.83
C GLY A 258 15.11 9.07 0.82
N PHE A 259 14.68 8.40 1.87
CA PHE A 259 13.33 7.84 2.00
C PHE A 259 12.75 8.18 3.37
N THR A 260 11.46 8.47 3.41
CA THR A 260 10.72 8.61 4.67
C THR A 260 9.35 7.98 4.51
N HIS A 261 8.99 7.09 5.40
CA HIS A 261 7.63 6.57 5.53
C HIS A 261 7.12 6.90 6.93
N LEU A 262 6.00 7.60 7.03
CA LEU A 262 5.39 7.93 8.32
C LEU A 262 4.56 6.75 8.82
N LEU A 263 5.25 5.76 9.40
CA LEU A 263 4.65 4.52 9.87
C LEU A 263 3.81 4.72 11.13
N GLY A 264 2.62 4.14 11.16
CA GLY A 264 1.77 4.01 12.34
C GLY A 264 1.64 5.30 13.16
N GLY A 265 1.97 5.23 14.44
CA GLY A 265 1.88 6.35 15.40
C GLY A 265 2.80 7.56 15.09
N SER A 266 3.77 7.43 14.19
CA SER A 266 4.62 8.56 13.79
C SER A 266 3.83 9.69 13.13
N LYS A 267 2.70 9.39 12.49
CA LYS A 267 1.81 10.35 11.83
C LYS A 267 1.22 11.37 12.81
N GLY A 268 0.95 10.96 14.05
CA GLY A 268 0.45 11.84 15.11
C GLY A 268 1.53 12.46 15.99
N HIS A 269 2.82 12.12 15.78
CA HIS A 269 3.90 12.61 16.64
C HIS A 269 4.12 14.11 16.45
N PRO A 270 4.06 14.95 17.52
CA PRO A 270 4.07 16.42 17.41
C PRO A 270 5.28 16.97 16.64
N ALA A 271 6.47 16.39 16.81
CA ALA A 271 7.66 16.85 16.09
C ALA A 271 7.62 16.52 14.59
N VAL A 272 6.98 15.41 14.20
CA VAL A 272 6.80 15.04 12.78
C VAL A 272 5.78 15.97 12.15
N VAL A 273 4.65 16.18 12.78
CA VAL A 273 3.59 17.10 12.36
C VAL A 273 4.16 18.50 12.18
N LYS A 274 4.86 19.03 13.17
CA LYS A 274 5.49 20.37 13.10
C LYS A 274 6.47 20.50 11.91
N ARG A 275 7.26 19.46 11.65
CA ARG A 275 8.20 19.45 10.51
C ARG A 275 7.47 19.41 9.17
N LEU A 276 6.43 18.59 9.04
CA LEU A 276 5.62 18.51 7.83
C LEU A 276 4.96 19.85 7.51
N GLU A 277 4.29 20.46 8.49
CA GLU A 277 3.65 21.76 8.34
C GLU A 277 4.63 22.88 8.01
N ALA A 278 5.75 22.97 8.77
CA ALA A 278 6.77 24.00 8.53
C ALA A 278 7.39 23.87 7.14
N ARG A 279 7.58 22.65 6.66
CA ARG A 279 8.13 22.41 5.33
C ARG A 279 7.19 22.89 4.25
N LEU A 280 5.94 22.43 4.23
CA LEU A 280 4.97 22.81 3.21
C LEU A 280 4.63 24.32 3.26
N ARG A 281 4.57 24.91 4.46
CA ARG A 281 4.36 26.34 4.62
C ARG A 281 5.49 27.15 3.96
N ARG A 282 6.73 26.66 4.00
CA ARG A 282 7.90 27.30 3.40
C ARG A 282 7.99 27.03 1.89
N GLU A 283 7.82 25.77 1.46
CA GLU A 283 8.10 25.32 0.09
C GLU A 283 6.92 25.52 -0.87
N ASP A 284 5.69 25.39 -0.36
CA ASP A 284 4.46 25.64 -1.11
C ASP A 284 3.39 26.33 -0.24
N PRO A 285 3.57 27.61 0.07
CA PRO A 285 2.65 28.35 0.92
C PRO A 285 1.24 28.45 0.34
N ALA A 286 1.07 28.38 -0.97
CA ALA A 286 -0.24 28.41 -1.62
C ALA A 286 -1.00 27.10 -1.36
N PHE A 287 -0.35 25.96 -1.55
CA PHE A 287 -0.90 24.64 -1.24
C PHE A 287 -1.21 24.51 0.26
N TYR A 288 -0.28 24.95 1.13
CA TYR A 288 -0.49 24.93 2.58
C TYR A 288 -1.77 25.67 2.98
N ARG A 289 -1.96 26.94 2.52
CA ARG A 289 -3.18 27.71 2.82
C ARG A 289 -4.45 27.05 2.29
N ARG A 290 -4.39 26.42 1.12
CA ARG A 290 -5.52 25.67 0.55
C ARG A 290 -5.90 24.47 1.45
N CYS A 291 -4.92 23.70 1.89
CA CYS A 291 -5.14 22.59 2.83
C CYS A 291 -5.73 23.08 4.16
N GLU A 292 -5.21 24.20 4.69
CA GLU A 292 -5.70 24.80 5.94
C GLU A 292 -7.16 25.26 5.81
N ALA A 293 -7.52 25.87 4.70
CA ALA A 293 -8.91 26.29 4.44
C ALA A 293 -9.87 25.09 4.35
N LEU A 294 -9.47 24.01 3.65
CA LEU A 294 -10.27 22.80 3.53
C LEU A 294 -10.40 22.06 4.87
N ALA A 295 -9.33 22.00 5.67
CA ALA A 295 -9.37 21.36 6.98
C ALA A 295 -10.36 22.02 7.94
N ARG A 296 -10.49 23.34 7.92
CA ARG A 296 -11.48 24.08 8.73
C ARG A 296 -12.94 23.76 8.38
N ASN A 297 -13.20 23.34 7.14
CA ASN A 297 -14.55 23.01 6.68
C ASN A 297 -14.90 21.52 6.93
N THR A 298 -13.96 20.74 7.43
CA THR A 298 -14.12 19.28 7.66
C THR A 298 -14.26 18.94 9.15
N THR A 299 -13.97 19.89 10.05
CA THR A 299 -14.20 19.82 11.49
C THR A 299 -15.57 20.39 11.86
#